data_9d42df9252f483e6af1aafce315dbb95
#
_entry.id   9d42df9252f483e6af1aafce315dbb95
#
_cell.length_a   1.000
_cell.length_b   1.000
_cell.length_c   1.000
_cell.angle_alpha   90.00
_cell.angle_beta   90.00
_cell.angle_gamma   90.00
#
_symmetry.space_group_name_H-M   'P 1'
#
loop_
_entity.id
_entity.type
_entity.pdbx_description
1 polymer ?
#
loop_
_entity_poly.entity_id
_entity_poly.type
_entity_poly.pdbx_seq_one_letter_code
_entity_poly.pdbx_strand_id
1 'polypeptide(L)'
;PRVPAKLEASDTNIEGCLLSWSTGRFATSYKVYKNGTFYKEVTNKEFLDYAASVTGAEYTVYSVNHKGISVTGKKAYQCLDDYETYEIGSVIEPWTFIQDRIGYYTEGNPLVTNERPFNGTKSLSIKKGKIELMFDWGGVWNDGYYTISFMTYKASGPFKLYSDFGIDDTVQGTGEWVQYNYRTGLLKAGDKFKMVIDSREDDDILYVDNLSIEYAKE
;
A
#
# COMPACT_ATOMS: atom_id res chain seq x y z
N PRO A 1 5.19 23.90 19.44
CA PRO A 1 5.96 22.65 19.53
C PRO A 1 6.73 22.38 18.23
N ARG A 2 7.75 21.50 18.30
CA ARG A 2 8.42 21.03 17.10
C ARG A 2 7.61 19.89 16.45
N VAL A 3 7.72 19.77 15.14
CA VAL A 3 7.12 18.69 14.36
C VAL A 3 7.56 17.33 14.92
N PRO A 4 6.70 16.30 14.93
CA PRO A 4 7.13 14.94 15.22
C PRO A 4 8.24 14.53 14.25
N ALA A 5 9.27 13.85 14.70
CA ALA A 5 10.23 13.22 13.82
C ALA A 5 9.78 11.75 13.60
N LYS A 6 10.08 11.14 12.46
CA LYS A 6 9.80 9.74 12.15
C LYS A 6 8.31 9.37 12.33
N LEU A 7 7.45 9.84 11.46
CA LEU A 7 6.11 9.25 11.34
C LEU A 7 6.24 8.02 10.42
N GLU A 8 5.77 6.90 10.91
CA GLU A 8 5.68 5.64 10.19
C GLU A 8 4.21 5.17 10.21
N ALA A 9 3.71 4.73 9.08
CA ALA A 9 2.45 4.02 8.98
C ALA A 9 2.79 2.56 8.67
N SER A 10 2.40 1.65 9.54
CA SER A 10 2.67 0.23 9.35
C SER A 10 1.37 -0.53 9.20
N ASP A 11 1.32 -1.37 8.19
CA ASP A 11 0.24 -2.32 8.03
C ASP A 11 0.48 -3.50 8.95
N THR A 12 0.04 -3.37 10.18
CA THR A 12 0.17 -4.46 11.14
C THR A 12 -0.80 -5.59 10.89
N ASN A 13 -1.91 -5.28 10.21
CA ASN A 13 -2.89 -6.24 9.67
C ASN A 13 -3.86 -5.50 8.75
N ILE A 14 -4.69 -6.24 8.00
CA ILE A 14 -5.73 -5.68 7.12
C ILE A 14 -6.89 -5.01 7.87
N GLU A 15 -6.94 -5.08 9.18
CA GLU A 15 -8.00 -4.50 10.00
C GLU A 15 -7.73 -3.04 10.37
N GLY A 16 -6.50 -2.57 10.16
CA GLY A 16 -6.14 -1.20 10.48
C GLY A 16 -4.70 -0.83 10.18
N CYS A 17 -4.41 0.44 10.25
CA CYS A 17 -3.08 1.02 10.09
C CYS A 17 -2.59 1.54 11.44
N LEU A 18 -1.46 1.05 11.91
CA LEU A 18 -0.78 1.59 13.10
C LEU A 18 0.13 2.74 12.67
N LEU A 19 -0.20 3.93 13.12
CA LEU A 19 0.66 5.09 13.04
C LEU A 19 1.54 5.16 14.28
N SER A 20 2.84 5.35 14.11
CA SER A 20 3.78 5.61 15.20
C SER A 20 4.70 6.78 14.86
N TRP A 21 5.07 7.56 15.86
CA TRP A 21 5.97 8.70 15.69
C TRP A 21 6.81 8.98 16.92
N SER A 22 7.92 9.69 16.73
CA SER A 22 8.73 10.15 17.85
C SER A 22 8.14 11.43 18.45
N THR A 23 8.47 11.67 19.71
CA THR A 23 8.00 12.85 20.45
C THR A 23 8.41 14.15 19.74
N GLY A 24 7.45 14.98 19.40
CA GLY A 24 7.68 16.38 19.08
C GLY A 24 8.10 17.13 20.35
N ARG A 25 9.24 17.81 20.33
CA ARG A 25 9.73 18.54 21.53
C ARG A 25 8.69 19.54 22.02
N PHE A 26 8.32 19.45 23.29
CA PHE A 26 7.28 20.24 23.96
C PHE A 26 5.84 19.96 23.49
N ALA A 27 5.58 18.84 22.83
CA ALA A 27 4.22 18.41 22.51
C ALA A 27 3.52 17.87 23.75
N THR A 28 2.25 18.21 23.91
CA THR A 28 1.35 17.66 24.93
C THR A 28 0.30 16.73 24.32
N SER A 29 0.01 16.92 23.03
CA SER A 29 -0.86 16.07 22.22
C SER A 29 -0.46 16.13 20.75
N TYR A 30 -1.14 15.34 19.92
CA TYR A 30 -0.93 15.26 18.48
C TYR A 30 -2.26 15.28 17.75
N LYS A 31 -2.35 16.07 16.69
CA LYS A 31 -3.49 16.06 15.76
C LYS A 31 -3.16 15.24 14.56
N VAL A 32 -3.94 14.20 14.33
CA VAL A 32 -3.89 13.32 13.17
C VAL A 32 -4.88 13.81 12.13
N TYR A 33 -4.41 14.00 10.91
CA TYR A 33 -5.21 14.29 9.73
C TYR A 33 -5.12 13.09 8.79
N LYS A 34 -6.24 12.72 8.17
CA LYS A 34 -6.33 11.67 7.17
C LYS A 34 -6.83 12.29 5.87
N ASN A 35 -6.07 12.13 4.79
CA ASN A 35 -6.37 12.71 3.47
C ASN A 35 -6.66 14.22 3.55
N GLY A 36 -5.84 14.95 4.30
CA GLY A 36 -5.97 16.40 4.51
C GLY A 36 -7.07 16.85 5.48
N THR A 37 -7.93 15.95 5.97
CA THR A 37 -9.03 16.27 6.88
C THR A 37 -8.65 15.91 8.32
N PHE A 38 -9.00 16.79 9.28
CA PHE A 38 -8.82 16.49 10.71
C PHE A 38 -9.56 15.20 11.07
N TYR A 39 -8.84 14.27 11.66
CA TYR A 39 -9.37 12.95 12.00
C TYR A 39 -9.48 12.72 13.50
N LYS A 40 -8.39 12.93 14.23
CA LYS A 40 -8.38 12.71 15.69
C LYS A 40 -7.28 13.50 16.40
N GLU A 41 -7.47 13.79 17.68
CA GLU A 41 -6.42 14.24 18.59
C GLU A 41 -6.10 13.15 19.61
N VAL A 42 -4.81 12.86 19.81
CA VAL A 42 -4.31 11.80 20.69
C VAL A 42 -3.16 12.34 21.56
N THR A 43 -2.97 11.75 22.73
CA THR A 43 -1.84 12.08 23.63
C THR A 43 -0.69 11.09 23.48
N ASN A 44 -0.98 9.88 23.00
CA ASN A 44 0.03 8.85 22.76
C ASN A 44 0.83 9.16 21.48
N LYS A 45 1.98 8.52 21.34
CA LYS A 45 2.84 8.60 20.14
C LYS A 45 2.52 7.52 19.12
N GLU A 46 1.37 6.91 19.27
CA GLU A 46 0.83 5.90 18.37
C GLU A 46 -0.68 6.02 18.30
N PHE A 47 -1.25 5.62 17.18
CA PHE A 47 -2.67 5.61 16.93
C PHE A 47 -3.00 4.51 15.93
N LEU A 48 -3.92 3.61 16.29
CA LEU A 48 -4.43 2.58 15.39
C LEU A 48 -5.71 3.10 14.71
N ASP A 49 -5.63 3.27 13.40
CA ASP A 49 -6.78 3.60 12.56
C ASP A 49 -7.43 2.32 12.04
N TYR A 50 -8.53 1.91 12.67
CA TYR A 50 -9.32 0.75 12.22
C TYR A 50 -10.10 1.03 10.93
N ALA A 51 -10.32 2.30 10.58
CA ALA A 51 -10.98 2.71 9.35
C ALA A 51 -9.96 3.08 8.27
N ALA A 52 -8.93 2.25 8.11
CA ALA A 52 -7.93 2.42 7.08
C ALA A 52 -8.56 2.41 5.68
N SER A 53 -8.06 3.28 4.81
CA SER A 53 -8.65 3.50 3.49
C SER A 53 -8.08 2.54 2.46
N VAL A 54 -8.93 2.10 1.54
CA VAL A 54 -8.64 1.25 0.38
C VAL A 54 -7.57 1.81 -0.53
N THR A 55 -7.54 3.12 -0.67
CA THR A 55 -6.73 3.81 -1.67
C THR A 55 -5.36 4.25 -1.15
N GLY A 56 -4.95 3.73 0.01
CA GLY A 56 -3.81 4.27 0.72
C GLY A 56 -4.15 5.63 1.34
N ALA A 57 -4.20 5.73 2.65
CA ALA A 57 -4.46 7.01 3.30
C ALA A 57 -3.17 7.81 3.45
N GLU A 58 -3.19 9.08 3.09
CA GLU A 58 -2.18 10.02 3.55
C GLU A 58 -2.50 10.42 4.98
N TYR A 59 -1.58 10.17 5.90
CA TYR A 59 -1.68 10.66 7.26
C TYR A 59 -0.71 11.82 7.47
N THR A 60 -1.18 12.86 8.15
CA THR A 60 -0.32 13.97 8.61
C THR A 60 -0.49 14.14 10.10
N VAL A 61 0.61 14.13 10.84
CA VAL A 61 0.61 14.30 12.29
C VAL A 61 1.29 15.61 12.67
N TYR A 62 0.56 16.43 13.44
CA TYR A 62 1.05 17.69 13.98
C TYR A 62 1.20 17.58 15.49
N SER A 63 2.26 18.16 16.05
CA SER A 63 2.42 18.34 17.48
C SER A 63 1.59 19.51 17.99
N VAL A 64 1.01 19.38 19.16
CA VAL A 64 0.18 20.42 19.82
C VAL A 64 0.72 20.71 21.22
N ASN A 65 0.61 21.92 21.69
CA ASN A 65 0.79 22.33 23.09
C ASN A 65 -0.01 23.63 23.38
N HIS A 66 0.11 24.18 24.59
CA HIS A 66 -0.60 25.40 25.01
C HIS A 66 -0.31 26.63 24.14
N LYS A 67 0.75 26.63 23.30
CA LYS A 67 1.09 27.72 22.37
C LYS A 67 0.55 27.47 20.95
N GLY A 68 -0.12 26.32 20.71
CA GLY A 68 -0.74 26.00 19.44
C GLY A 68 -0.18 24.74 18.79
N ILE A 69 -0.41 24.63 17.49
CA ILE A 69 -0.03 23.51 16.63
C ILE A 69 1.32 23.79 15.94
N SER A 70 2.09 22.76 15.61
CA SER A 70 3.31 22.89 14.82
C SER A 70 3.01 23.43 13.41
N VAL A 71 3.92 24.24 12.85
CA VAL A 71 3.72 24.90 11.54
C VAL A 71 3.59 23.90 10.40
N THR A 72 4.31 22.78 10.50
CA THR A 72 4.24 21.67 9.54
C THR A 72 3.91 20.38 10.26
N GLY A 73 3.32 19.43 9.55
CA GLY A 73 3.10 18.07 10.01
C GLY A 73 4.12 17.10 9.38
N LYS A 74 4.23 15.92 9.93
CA LYS A 74 4.91 14.80 9.33
C LYS A 74 3.89 13.99 8.54
N LYS A 75 4.27 13.51 7.35
CA LYS A 75 3.40 12.70 6.49
C LYS A 75 3.85 11.26 6.46
N ALA A 76 2.90 10.35 6.38
CA ALA A 76 3.10 8.94 6.06
C ALA A 76 1.93 8.42 5.22
N TYR A 77 2.17 7.39 4.47
CA TYR A 77 1.16 6.74 3.64
C TYR A 77 0.94 5.32 4.12
N GLN A 78 -0.31 4.91 4.18
CA GLN A 78 -0.66 3.53 4.41
C GLN A 78 -0.65 2.77 3.10
N CYS A 79 0.06 1.67 3.05
CA CYS A 79 -0.04 0.66 2.00
C CYS A 79 0.36 -0.71 2.57
N LEU A 80 0.05 -1.78 1.89
CA LEU A 80 0.46 -3.13 2.25
C LEU A 80 1.94 -3.33 1.94
N ASP A 81 2.36 -2.85 0.77
CA ASP A 81 3.76 -2.87 0.34
C ASP A 81 4.05 -1.66 -0.55
N ASP A 82 5.02 -0.84 -0.15
CA ASP A 82 5.55 0.30 -0.89
C ASP A 82 7.01 0.05 -1.34
N TYR A 83 7.48 -1.17 -1.13
CA TYR A 83 8.82 -1.62 -1.46
C TYR A 83 9.97 -0.89 -0.73
N GLU A 84 9.69 0.02 0.19
CA GLU A 84 10.69 0.81 0.91
C GLU A 84 11.58 -0.03 1.83
N THR A 85 11.10 -1.19 2.29
CA THR A 85 11.83 -2.10 3.16
C THR A 85 12.86 -2.97 2.44
N TYR A 86 12.78 -3.09 1.12
CA TYR A 86 13.69 -3.90 0.33
C TYR A 86 14.93 -3.11 -0.10
N GLU A 87 16.03 -3.79 -0.40
CA GLU A 87 17.21 -3.16 -1.01
C GLU A 87 16.98 -2.93 -2.51
N ILE A 88 17.54 -1.81 -3.04
CA ILE A 88 17.50 -1.52 -4.48
C ILE A 88 18.26 -2.62 -5.24
N GLY A 89 17.65 -3.14 -6.29
CA GLY A 89 18.19 -4.25 -7.10
C GLY A 89 17.86 -5.64 -6.54
N SER A 90 17.18 -5.74 -5.39
CA SER A 90 16.69 -7.05 -4.94
C SER A 90 15.55 -7.54 -5.82
N VAL A 91 15.55 -8.85 -6.09
CA VAL A 91 14.46 -9.55 -6.77
C VAL A 91 13.39 -9.89 -5.75
N ILE A 92 12.12 -9.65 -6.09
CA ILE A 92 11.02 -10.24 -5.32
C ILE A 92 10.90 -11.70 -5.75
N GLU A 93 11.42 -12.58 -4.90
CA GLU A 93 11.42 -14.01 -5.16
C GLU A 93 9.99 -14.58 -5.19
N PRO A 94 9.74 -15.65 -5.95
CA PRO A 94 8.49 -16.38 -5.87
C PRO A 94 8.20 -16.83 -4.44
N TRP A 95 6.92 -16.69 -4.02
CA TRP A 95 6.48 -17.05 -2.67
C TRP A 95 7.02 -16.13 -1.56
N THR A 96 7.36 -14.89 -1.89
CA THR A 96 7.68 -13.88 -0.87
C THR A 96 6.43 -13.52 -0.06
N PHE A 97 6.49 -13.70 1.25
CA PHE A 97 5.42 -13.27 2.15
C PHE A 97 5.56 -11.79 2.47
N ILE A 98 4.45 -11.06 2.34
CA ILE A 98 4.35 -9.68 2.78
C ILE A 98 3.82 -9.65 4.21
N GLN A 99 2.85 -10.50 4.49
CA GLN A 99 2.14 -10.63 5.75
C GLN A 99 1.65 -12.07 5.92
N ASP A 100 1.16 -12.45 7.09
CA ASP A 100 0.83 -13.83 7.50
C ASP A 100 0.14 -14.68 6.41
N ARG A 101 -0.85 -14.21 5.70
CA ARG A 101 -1.58 -14.99 4.69
C ARG A 101 -1.48 -14.42 3.29
N ILE A 102 -0.71 -13.35 3.16
CA ILE A 102 -0.59 -12.58 1.94
C ILE A 102 0.84 -12.67 1.45
N GLY A 103 1.00 -12.96 0.18
CA GLY A 103 2.31 -13.01 -0.43
C GLY A 103 2.26 -12.82 -1.94
N TYR A 104 3.45 -12.82 -2.50
CA TYR A 104 3.65 -12.72 -3.94
C TYR A 104 4.04 -14.07 -4.53
N TYR A 105 3.49 -14.37 -5.69
CA TYR A 105 4.11 -15.25 -6.66
C TYR A 105 4.61 -14.41 -7.84
N THR A 106 5.85 -14.60 -8.26
CA THR A 106 6.49 -13.78 -9.30
C THR A 106 7.07 -14.62 -10.41
N GLU A 107 7.10 -14.08 -11.62
CA GLU A 107 7.84 -14.61 -12.77
C GLU A 107 8.57 -13.47 -13.47
N GLY A 108 9.74 -13.73 -14.08
CA GLY A 108 10.51 -12.73 -14.82
C GLY A 108 11.33 -11.79 -13.94
N ASN A 109 11.60 -12.18 -12.69
CA ASN A 109 12.48 -11.47 -11.75
C ASN A 109 12.11 -9.99 -11.57
N PRO A 110 10.93 -9.63 -11.05
CA PRO A 110 10.63 -8.25 -10.69
C PRO A 110 11.68 -7.69 -9.72
N LEU A 111 12.14 -6.46 -9.98
CA LEU A 111 13.23 -5.83 -9.23
C LEU A 111 12.75 -4.60 -8.47
N VAL A 112 13.19 -4.45 -7.24
CA VAL A 112 13.03 -3.19 -6.50
C VAL A 112 13.99 -2.15 -7.08
N THR A 113 13.47 -0.98 -7.42
CA THR A 113 14.20 0.09 -8.08
C THR A 113 13.88 1.45 -7.48
N ASN A 114 14.75 2.44 -7.73
CA ASN A 114 14.51 3.85 -7.41
C ASN A 114 14.26 4.71 -8.66
N GLU A 115 14.05 4.10 -9.82
CA GLU A 115 13.91 4.85 -11.07
C GLU A 115 12.60 5.63 -11.17
N ARG A 116 11.50 5.07 -10.68
CA ARG A 116 10.17 5.69 -10.79
C ARG A 116 9.30 5.38 -9.56
N PRO A 117 9.63 5.91 -8.38
CA PRO A 117 8.71 5.78 -7.24
C PRO A 117 7.45 6.63 -7.47
N PHE A 118 6.29 6.10 -7.12
CA PHE A 118 5.06 6.90 -6.99
C PHE A 118 5.08 7.66 -5.67
N ASN A 119 5.45 6.94 -4.61
CA ASN A 119 5.59 7.48 -3.26
C ASN A 119 6.92 6.99 -2.66
N GLY A 120 7.47 7.73 -1.69
CA GLY A 120 8.75 7.34 -1.09
C GLY A 120 9.92 7.47 -2.05
N THR A 121 10.76 6.44 -2.10
CA THR A 121 12.01 6.43 -2.87
C THR A 121 12.18 5.19 -3.76
N LYS A 122 11.27 4.21 -3.66
CA LYS A 122 11.36 2.94 -4.38
C LYS A 122 10.03 2.55 -5.01
N SER A 123 10.10 1.66 -5.96
CA SER A 123 8.98 0.99 -6.61
C SER A 123 9.42 -0.39 -7.10
N LEU A 124 8.49 -1.22 -7.55
CA LEU A 124 8.79 -2.48 -8.20
C LEU A 124 8.81 -2.30 -9.72
N SER A 125 9.87 -2.73 -10.40
CA SER A 125 9.95 -2.80 -11.86
C SER A 125 9.73 -4.22 -12.35
N ILE A 126 8.88 -4.37 -13.37
CA ILE A 126 8.54 -5.65 -14.00
C ILE A 126 8.85 -5.55 -15.48
N LYS A 127 9.80 -6.36 -15.96
CA LYS A 127 10.15 -6.47 -17.37
C LYS A 127 9.95 -7.90 -17.84
N LYS A 128 9.07 -8.13 -18.81
CA LYS A 128 8.69 -9.46 -19.30
C LYS A 128 8.36 -10.44 -18.17
N GLY A 129 7.63 -9.96 -17.18
CA GLY A 129 7.30 -10.70 -15.99
C GLY A 129 5.90 -10.47 -15.50
N LYS A 130 5.58 -11.09 -14.39
CA LYS A 130 4.33 -10.85 -13.65
C LYS A 130 4.53 -10.91 -12.15
N ILE A 131 3.60 -10.31 -11.44
CA ILE A 131 3.43 -10.45 -10.01
C ILE A 131 1.98 -10.86 -9.73
N GLU A 132 1.79 -11.88 -8.92
CA GLU A 132 0.50 -12.32 -8.40
C GLU A 132 0.45 -12.00 -6.92
N LEU A 133 -0.46 -11.13 -6.51
CA LEU A 133 -0.79 -10.92 -5.11
C LEU A 133 -1.81 -11.98 -4.69
N MET A 134 -1.53 -12.72 -3.63
CA MET A 134 -2.34 -13.87 -3.24
C MET A 134 -2.69 -13.88 -1.75
N PHE A 135 -3.95 -14.24 -1.46
CA PHE A 135 -4.37 -14.81 -0.20
C PHE A 135 -4.44 -16.33 -0.33
N ASP A 136 -3.37 -17.04 -0.08
CA ASP A 136 -3.31 -18.49 -0.33
C ASP A 136 -3.15 -19.32 0.95
N TRP A 137 -2.35 -18.90 1.90
CA TRP A 137 -1.99 -19.69 3.09
C TRP A 137 -3.03 -19.64 4.20
N GLY A 138 -4.19 -20.27 3.95
CA GLY A 138 -5.32 -20.28 4.88
C GLY A 138 -6.46 -19.35 4.49
N GLY A 139 -6.32 -18.62 3.39
CA GLY A 139 -7.35 -17.73 2.83
C GLY A 139 -7.63 -16.50 3.70
N VAL A 140 -8.68 -15.78 3.37
CA VAL A 140 -9.08 -14.56 4.08
C VAL A 140 -9.50 -14.83 5.53
N TRP A 141 -9.28 -13.86 6.42
CA TRP A 141 -9.57 -14.03 7.84
C TRP A 141 -11.05 -13.94 8.18
N ASN A 142 -11.79 -13.09 7.48
CA ASN A 142 -13.17 -12.74 7.79
C ASN A 142 -14.08 -12.82 6.58
N ASP A 143 -15.35 -13.11 6.83
CA ASP A 143 -16.42 -12.97 5.83
C ASP A 143 -16.55 -11.49 5.45
N GLY A 144 -16.54 -11.18 4.17
CA GLY A 144 -16.69 -9.80 3.70
C GLY A 144 -16.13 -9.57 2.31
N TYR A 145 -15.91 -8.31 1.99
CA TYR A 145 -15.35 -7.86 0.73
C TYR A 145 -13.91 -7.40 0.94
N TYR A 146 -13.07 -7.65 -0.05
CA TYR A 146 -11.68 -7.17 -0.06
C TYR A 146 -11.47 -6.30 -1.29
N THR A 147 -10.87 -5.15 -1.10
CA THR A 147 -10.49 -4.28 -2.23
C THR A 147 -8.98 -4.23 -2.32
N ILE A 148 -8.48 -4.57 -3.49
CA ILE A 148 -7.06 -4.53 -3.83
C ILE A 148 -6.82 -3.22 -4.59
N SER A 149 -5.84 -2.44 -4.15
CA SER A 149 -5.44 -1.19 -4.79
C SER A 149 -3.95 -1.17 -5.03
N PHE A 150 -3.54 -0.61 -6.15
CA PHE A 150 -2.12 -0.41 -6.48
C PHE A 150 -1.97 0.70 -7.51
N MET A 151 -0.77 1.27 -7.57
CA MET A 151 -0.37 2.20 -8.59
C MET A 151 0.44 1.49 -9.66
N THR A 152 0.23 1.83 -10.93
CA THR A 152 1.11 1.40 -12.02
C THR A 152 1.57 2.56 -12.87
N TYR A 153 2.79 2.48 -13.40
CA TYR A 153 3.30 3.33 -14.44
C TYR A 153 3.86 2.47 -15.57
N LYS A 154 3.44 2.74 -16.79
CA LYS A 154 4.01 2.17 -18.01
C LYS A 154 4.05 3.25 -19.08
N ALA A 155 5.21 3.42 -19.74
CA ALA A 155 5.40 4.47 -20.73
C ALA A 155 4.49 4.27 -21.96
N SER A 156 4.41 3.03 -22.42
CA SER A 156 3.61 2.62 -23.58
C SER A 156 3.37 1.11 -23.56
N GLY A 157 2.63 0.61 -24.55
CA GLY A 157 2.37 -0.82 -24.70
C GLY A 157 1.36 -1.39 -23.68
N PRO A 158 0.91 -2.63 -23.91
CA PRO A 158 -0.10 -3.26 -23.08
C PRO A 158 0.49 -3.94 -21.84
N PHE A 159 -0.36 -4.14 -20.84
CA PHE A 159 -0.20 -5.10 -19.77
C PHE A 159 -1.57 -5.65 -19.36
N LYS A 160 -1.62 -6.78 -18.68
CA LYS A 160 -2.86 -7.42 -18.27
C LYS A 160 -3.05 -7.34 -16.77
N LEU A 161 -4.29 -7.11 -16.37
CA LEU A 161 -4.78 -7.19 -15.00
C LEU A 161 -5.87 -8.26 -14.96
N TYR A 162 -5.66 -9.34 -14.21
CA TYR A 162 -6.65 -10.40 -14.11
C TYR A 162 -6.68 -11.04 -12.72
N SER A 163 -7.77 -11.68 -12.40
CA SER A 163 -8.01 -12.28 -11.09
C SER A 163 -8.90 -13.51 -11.20
N ASP A 164 -8.93 -14.30 -10.13
CA ASP A 164 -9.89 -15.41 -9.98
C ASP A 164 -11.28 -14.94 -9.50
N PHE A 165 -11.42 -13.65 -9.19
CA PHE A 165 -12.72 -13.05 -8.83
C PHE A 165 -13.35 -12.21 -9.96
N GLY A 166 -12.93 -12.42 -11.22
CA GLY A 166 -13.63 -11.94 -12.41
C GLY A 166 -13.06 -10.69 -13.09
N ILE A 167 -11.83 -10.29 -12.79
CA ILE A 167 -11.11 -9.26 -13.55
C ILE A 167 -10.37 -9.91 -14.72
N ASP A 168 -10.46 -9.31 -15.91
CA ASP A 168 -9.71 -9.71 -17.12
C ASP A 168 -9.58 -8.48 -18.04
N ASP A 169 -8.69 -7.55 -17.66
CA ASP A 169 -8.48 -6.29 -18.34
C ASP A 169 -7.14 -6.29 -19.08
N THR A 170 -7.15 -5.78 -20.33
CA THR A 170 -5.93 -5.38 -21.04
C THR A 170 -5.81 -3.87 -21.02
N VAL A 171 -4.78 -3.37 -20.36
CA VAL A 171 -4.55 -1.95 -20.11
C VAL A 171 -3.42 -1.44 -21.00
N GLN A 172 -3.54 -0.23 -21.51
CA GLN A 172 -2.48 0.46 -22.25
C GLN A 172 -1.72 1.42 -21.35
N GLY A 173 -0.39 1.40 -21.46
CA GLY A 173 0.46 2.38 -20.79
C GLY A 173 0.15 3.81 -21.27
N THR A 174 0.08 4.74 -20.34
CA THR A 174 -0.27 6.15 -20.58
C THR A 174 0.90 7.10 -20.43
N GLY A 175 2.04 6.62 -19.92
CA GLY A 175 3.16 7.47 -19.52
C GLY A 175 2.95 8.23 -18.22
N GLU A 176 1.91 7.89 -17.47
CA GLU A 176 1.57 8.48 -16.17
C GLU A 176 1.29 7.39 -15.14
N TRP A 177 1.34 7.72 -13.85
CA TRP A 177 0.90 6.87 -12.80
C TRP A 177 -0.62 6.76 -12.78
N VAL A 178 -1.13 5.52 -12.80
CA VAL A 178 -2.57 5.20 -12.78
C VAL A 178 -2.88 4.32 -11.59
N GLN A 179 -3.92 4.67 -10.86
CA GLN A 179 -4.43 3.88 -9.74
C GLN A 179 -5.47 2.88 -10.22
N TYR A 180 -5.35 1.66 -9.73
CA TYR A 180 -6.35 0.60 -9.92
C TYR A 180 -6.94 0.19 -8.58
N ASN A 181 -8.25 -0.07 -8.58
CA ASN A 181 -9.01 -0.49 -7.41
C ASN A 181 -9.97 -1.59 -7.84
N TYR A 182 -9.79 -2.78 -7.30
CA TYR A 182 -10.62 -3.94 -7.61
C TYR A 182 -11.21 -4.53 -6.35
N ARG A 183 -12.53 -4.66 -6.32
CA ARG A 183 -13.26 -5.24 -5.20
C ARG A 183 -13.67 -6.68 -5.53
N THR A 184 -13.41 -7.60 -4.61
CA THR A 184 -13.89 -8.99 -4.70
C THR A 184 -15.40 -9.06 -4.57
N GLY A 185 -15.99 -10.20 -4.94
CA GLY A 185 -17.29 -10.60 -4.42
C GLY A 185 -17.24 -10.82 -2.91
N LEU A 186 -18.39 -11.19 -2.32
CA LEU A 186 -18.44 -11.61 -0.91
C LEU A 186 -17.64 -12.90 -0.75
N LEU A 187 -16.58 -12.85 0.06
CA LEU A 187 -15.75 -13.99 0.43
C LEU A 187 -16.12 -14.47 1.83
N LYS A 188 -15.90 -15.76 2.08
CA LYS A 188 -16.02 -16.39 3.39
C LYS A 188 -14.62 -16.61 3.99
N ALA A 189 -14.54 -16.61 5.32
CA ALA A 189 -13.29 -16.92 6.01
C ALA A 189 -12.73 -18.26 5.50
N GLY A 190 -11.47 -18.24 5.07
CA GLY A 190 -10.80 -19.37 4.42
C GLY A 190 -10.85 -19.38 2.88
N ASP A 191 -11.68 -18.54 2.25
CA ASP A 191 -11.65 -18.39 0.79
C ASP A 191 -10.30 -17.78 0.36
N LYS A 192 -9.83 -18.23 -0.79
CA LYS A 192 -8.59 -17.74 -1.41
C LYS A 192 -8.91 -16.81 -2.55
N PHE A 193 -8.03 -15.89 -2.85
CA PHE A 193 -8.08 -15.11 -4.09
C PHE A 193 -6.70 -14.65 -4.53
N LYS A 194 -6.60 -14.29 -5.81
CA LYS A 194 -5.41 -13.67 -6.37
C LYS A 194 -5.75 -12.54 -7.34
N MET A 195 -4.84 -11.57 -7.39
CA MET A 195 -4.81 -10.50 -8.38
C MET A 195 -3.46 -10.54 -9.10
N VAL A 196 -3.47 -10.52 -10.42
CA VAL A 196 -2.28 -10.63 -11.26
C VAL A 196 -2.05 -9.36 -12.06
N ILE A 197 -0.82 -8.88 -12.04
CA ILE A 197 -0.30 -7.80 -12.87
C ILE A 197 0.73 -8.44 -13.80
N ASP A 198 0.45 -8.48 -15.10
CA ASP A 198 1.21 -9.26 -16.09
C ASP A 198 1.71 -8.38 -17.25
N SER A 199 3.02 -8.25 -17.39
CA SER A 199 3.71 -7.52 -18.46
C SER A 199 4.61 -8.43 -19.31
N ARG A 200 4.31 -9.74 -19.42
CA ARG A 200 5.16 -10.70 -20.13
C ARG A 200 5.15 -10.51 -21.65
N GLU A 201 4.08 -9.94 -22.18
CA GLU A 201 3.88 -9.80 -23.64
C GLU A 201 4.53 -8.53 -24.21
N ASP A 202 5.15 -7.68 -23.37
CA ASP A 202 5.70 -6.39 -23.78
C ASP A 202 7.13 -6.19 -23.25
N ASP A 203 7.95 -5.46 -23.99
CA ASP A 203 9.35 -5.17 -23.65
C ASP A 203 9.52 -3.96 -22.74
N ASP A 204 8.53 -3.06 -22.68
CA ASP A 204 8.56 -1.88 -21.85
C ASP A 204 8.38 -2.25 -20.37
N ILE A 205 9.13 -1.55 -19.52
CA ILE A 205 9.08 -1.78 -18.08
C ILE A 205 7.75 -1.25 -17.51
N LEU A 206 7.08 -2.09 -16.77
CA LEU A 206 5.95 -1.73 -15.91
C LEU A 206 6.48 -1.49 -14.50
N TYR A 207 6.14 -0.35 -13.90
CA TYR A 207 6.40 -0.06 -12.50
C TYR A 207 5.13 -0.22 -11.68
N VAL A 208 5.27 -0.78 -10.49
CA VAL A 208 4.18 -0.99 -9.52
C VAL A 208 4.59 -0.39 -8.18
N ASP A 209 3.65 0.24 -7.49
CA ASP A 209 3.88 0.86 -6.20
C ASP A 209 2.58 0.93 -5.38
N ASN A 210 2.70 1.22 -4.08
CA ASN A 210 1.58 1.44 -3.16
C ASN A 210 0.49 0.36 -3.23
N LEU A 211 0.91 -0.91 -3.11
CA LEU A 211 -0.04 -2.00 -3.00
C LEU A 211 -0.79 -1.93 -1.67
N SER A 212 -2.09 -2.01 -1.70
CA SER A 212 -2.93 -2.08 -0.49
C SER A 212 -4.10 -3.03 -0.64
N ILE A 213 -4.55 -3.58 0.48
CA ILE A 213 -5.76 -4.38 0.59
C ILE A 213 -6.60 -3.83 1.74
N GLU A 214 -7.86 -3.58 1.48
CA GLU A 214 -8.82 -3.19 2.50
C GLU A 214 -9.93 -4.21 2.64
N TYR A 215 -10.28 -4.48 3.88
CA TYR A 215 -11.43 -5.29 4.26
C TYR A 215 -12.64 -4.41 4.55
N ALA A 216 -13.80 -4.78 4.03
CA ALA A 216 -15.09 -4.22 4.37
C ALA A 216 -16.04 -5.33 4.82
N LYS A 217 -16.57 -5.19 6.04
CA LYS A 217 -17.65 -6.05 6.52
C LYS A 217 -18.91 -5.79 5.70
N GLU A 218 -19.75 -6.81 5.56
CA GLU A 218 -21.10 -6.71 4.99
C GLU A 218 -21.95 -5.63 5.65
#